data_bde15fcdb31c7829c2bfe0e6d34106c1
#
_entry.id   bde15fcdb31c7829c2bfe0e6d34106c1
#
_cell.length_a   1.000
_cell.length_b   1.000
_cell.length_c   1.000
_cell.angle_alpha   90.00
_cell.angle_beta   90.00
_cell.angle_gamma   90.00
#
_symmetry.space_group_name_H-M   'P 1'
#
loop_
_entity.id
_entity.type
_entity.pdbx_description
1 polymer ?
#
loop_
_entity_poly.entity_id
_entity_poly.type
_entity_poly.pdbx_seq_one_letter_code
_entity_poly.pdbx_strand_id
1 'polypeptide(L)'
;MQDAVVRALETWPRDGVPAEPRAWLTLTARRRALDVLRREAGRDAKEQEAVSMVVPVEPPPESVVRDDLLRLVFTCCHPALSAETQVALSLRTLAGLSTAETARALLVSEQVMAKRLTRAKQKIARAAIPYRVPLDSELPERLRGVAATVYLLFNEGWAPADGDDVLRPALLEEALRLARLLHALMPDEPTVLGLLALLLLLDARRQARTGADGLPVLLADQDRALFDRSKAQEGVVLLGEGLRRTPDRPDPYVVQAAVAACHVLTPTTDWDVVCSWYEVLLSVQDTPAVRLARAVALGERDGAAVGLRALEAVEGVPDSPVLHGARAELLVRTGRPREALAAYEAALRLPLAAPQRALLVRRRDAAEAATRR
;
A
#
# COMPACT_ATOMS: atom_id res chain seq x y z
N MET A 1 -16.45 -13.78 0.70
CA MET A 1 -16.79 -12.76 -0.29
C MET A 1 -17.12 -13.39 -1.65
N GLN A 2 -16.26 -14.22 -2.25
CA GLN A 2 -16.54 -14.90 -3.53
C GLN A 2 -17.89 -15.62 -3.54
N ASP A 3 -18.23 -16.40 -2.52
CA ASP A 3 -19.54 -17.08 -2.43
C ASP A 3 -20.72 -16.12 -2.39
N ALA A 4 -20.58 -14.92 -1.83
CA ALA A 4 -21.62 -13.92 -1.82
C ALA A 4 -21.84 -13.29 -3.21
N VAL A 5 -20.76 -13.13 -3.97
CA VAL A 5 -20.81 -12.66 -5.36
C VAL A 5 -21.45 -13.72 -6.27
N VAL A 6 -21.03 -14.98 -6.14
CA VAL A 6 -21.65 -16.09 -6.87
C VAL A 6 -23.16 -16.14 -6.59
N ARG A 7 -23.56 -16.00 -5.32
CA ARG A 7 -24.99 -16.00 -4.97
C ARG A 7 -25.74 -14.75 -5.49
N ALA A 8 -25.07 -13.60 -5.58
CA ALA A 8 -25.63 -12.43 -6.23
C ALA A 8 -25.90 -12.66 -7.71
N LEU A 9 -24.94 -13.28 -8.42
CA LEU A 9 -25.09 -13.64 -9.84
C LEU A 9 -26.21 -14.66 -10.08
N GLU A 10 -26.52 -15.52 -9.11
CA GLU A 10 -27.60 -16.49 -9.18
C GLU A 10 -28.96 -15.90 -8.86
N THR A 11 -29.04 -14.97 -7.90
CA THR A 11 -30.30 -14.44 -7.37
C THR A 11 -30.76 -13.16 -8.02
N TRP A 12 -29.87 -12.21 -8.28
CA TRP A 12 -30.22 -10.91 -8.83
C TRP A 12 -30.86 -10.93 -10.23
N PRO A 13 -30.51 -11.86 -11.14
CA PRO A 13 -31.24 -11.96 -12.41
C PRO A 13 -32.71 -12.34 -12.28
N ARG A 14 -33.10 -12.99 -11.16
CA ARG A 14 -34.47 -13.42 -10.90
C ARG A 14 -35.24 -12.49 -9.99
N ASP A 15 -34.56 -12.00 -8.92
CA ASP A 15 -35.21 -11.28 -7.81
C ASP A 15 -34.96 -9.76 -7.88
N GLY A 16 -34.18 -9.31 -8.89
CA GLY A 16 -33.76 -7.92 -9.02
C GLY A 16 -32.57 -7.55 -8.14
N VAL A 17 -31.86 -6.49 -8.52
CA VAL A 17 -30.77 -5.94 -7.72
C VAL A 17 -31.36 -5.21 -6.51
N PRO A 18 -30.97 -5.54 -5.27
CA PRO A 18 -31.49 -4.86 -4.07
C PRO A 18 -31.10 -3.38 -4.05
N ALA A 19 -31.88 -2.57 -3.34
CA ALA A 19 -31.66 -1.14 -3.21
C ALA A 19 -30.24 -0.78 -2.67
N GLU A 20 -29.68 -1.64 -1.81
CA GLU A 20 -28.34 -1.52 -1.25
C GLU A 20 -27.48 -2.76 -1.56
N PRO A 21 -26.91 -2.87 -2.79
CA PRO A 21 -26.20 -4.08 -3.24
C PRO A 21 -24.98 -4.41 -2.38
N ARG A 22 -24.24 -3.39 -1.91
CA ARG A 22 -23.07 -3.56 -1.04
C ARG A 22 -23.47 -4.12 0.33
N ALA A 23 -24.51 -3.60 0.93
CA ALA A 23 -25.03 -4.08 2.21
C ALA A 23 -25.49 -5.54 2.10
N TRP A 24 -26.18 -5.90 1.02
CA TRP A 24 -26.61 -7.26 0.74
C TRP A 24 -25.44 -8.24 0.59
N LEU A 25 -24.41 -7.85 -0.18
CA LEU A 25 -23.19 -8.66 -0.36
C LEU A 25 -22.44 -8.86 0.97
N THR A 26 -22.32 -7.80 1.77
CA THR A 26 -21.65 -7.86 3.08
C THR A 26 -22.42 -8.77 4.04
N LEU A 27 -23.75 -8.63 4.10
CA LEU A 27 -24.62 -9.46 4.94
C LEU A 27 -24.60 -10.93 4.53
N THR A 28 -24.61 -11.19 3.21
CA THR A 28 -24.57 -12.55 2.64
C THR A 28 -23.22 -13.21 2.89
N ALA A 29 -22.12 -12.47 2.72
CA ALA A 29 -20.77 -12.94 3.04
C ALA A 29 -20.62 -13.26 4.54
N ARG A 30 -21.17 -12.40 5.40
CA ARG A 30 -21.17 -12.59 6.87
C ARG A 30 -21.96 -13.84 7.27
N ARG A 31 -23.17 -14.02 6.73
CA ARG A 31 -23.97 -15.23 6.98
C ARG A 31 -23.25 -16.49 6.54
N ARG A 32 -22.61 -16.46 5.36
CA ARG A 32 -21.85 -17.61 4.85
C ARG A 32 -20.63 -17.92 5.69
N ALA A 33 -19.88 -16.90 6.14
CA ALA A 33 -18.76 -17.06 7.05
C ALA A 33 -19.20 -17.67 8.40
N LEU A 34 -20.32 -17.22 8.96
CA LEU A 34 -20.88 -17.78 10.17
C LEU A 34 -21.35 -19.25 10.00
N ASP A 35 -21.91 -19.58 8.83
CA ASP A 35 -22.32 -20.95 8.51
C ASP A 35 -21.10 -21.89 8.37
N VAL A 36 -19.99 -21.41 7.78
CA VAL A 36 -18.73 -22.16 7.69
C VAL A 36 -18.16 -22.36 9.10
N LEU A 37 -18.06 -21.30 9.91
CA LEU A 37 -17.60 -21.37 11.29
C LEU A 37 -18.47 -22.29 12.15
N ARG A 38 -19.80 -22.26 11.99
CA ARG A 38 -20.70 -23.19 12.72
C ARG A 38 -20.51 -24.65 12.28
N ARG A 39 -20.23 -24.90 11.00
CA ARG A 39 -19.94 -26.26 10.50
C ARG A 39 -18.60 -26.76 10.99
N GLU A 40 -17.58 -25.89 11.03
CA GLU A 40 -16.25 -26.21 11.56
C GLU A 40 -16.31 -26.41 13.08
N ALA A 41 -16.98 -25.54 13.83
CA ALA A 41 -17.23 -25.71 15.26
C ALA A 41 -18.06 -26.97 15.58
N GLY A 42 -19.00 -27.36 14.70
CA GLY A 42 -19.77 -28.60 14.84
C GLY A 42 -18.96 -29.87 14.55
N ARG A 43 -17.80 -29.77 13.87
CA ARG A 43 -16.84 -30.89 13.73
C ARG A 43 -15.99 -31.04 14.99
N ASP A 44 -15.54 -29.91 15.57
CA ASP A 44 -14.75 -29.91 16.80
C ASP A 44 -15.60 -30.23 18.04
N ALA A 45 -16.90 -29.93 18.04
CA ALA A 45 -17.81 -30.22 19.15
C ALA A 45 -18.08 -31.71 19.37
N LYS A 46 -17.80 -32.56 18.38
CA LYS A 46 -17.84 -34.02 18.59
C LYS A 46 -16.63 -34.59 19.32
N GLU A 47 -15.55 -33.82 19.46
CA GLU A 47 -14.34 -34.19 20.23
C GLU A 47 -14.22 -33.47 21.58
N GLN A 48 -15.09 -32.49 21.88
CA GLN A 48 -15.02 -31.72 23.14
C GLN A 48 -16.33 -31.74 23.96
N GLU A 49 -16.98 -32.89 24.07
CA GLU A 49 -18.14 -33.07 24.95
C GLU A 49 -17.76 -33.21 26.43
N ALA A 50 -16.78 -32.51 26.92
CA ALA A 50 -16.35 -32.58 28.30
C ALA A 50 -15.86 -31.26 28.91
N VAL A 51 -16.41 -30.08 28.60
CA VAL A 51 -16.41 -28.94 29.55
C VAL A 51 -17.47 -27.92 29.14
N SER A 52 -18.65 -28.04 29.67
CA SER A 52 -19.70 -27.03 29.61
C SER A 52 -19.55 -26.07 30.78
N MET A 53 -19.04 -24.88 30.53
CA MET A 53 -19.40 -23.69 31.32
C MET A 53 -19.79 -22.57 30.34
N VAL A 54 -21.08 -22.35 30.26
CA VAL A 54 -21.62 -21.19 29.55
C VAL A 54 -21.30 -19.94 30.38
N VAL A 55 -20.27 -19.23 30.01
CA VAL A 55 -20.06 -17.85 30.48
C VAL A 55 -21.00 -16.97 29.65
N PRO A 56 -21.85 -16.15 30.29
CA PRO A 56 -22.64 -15.16 29.53
C PRO A 56 -21.69 -14.25 28.77
N VAL A 57 -21.77 -14.25 27.45
CA VAL A 57 -21.03 -13.28 26.62
C VAL A 57 -21.73 -11.95 26.80
N GLU A 58 -21.17 -11.08 27.63
CA GLU A 58 -21.58 -9.68 27.66
C GLU A 58 -21.52 -9.12 26.23
N PRO A 59 -22.51 -8.31 25.82
CA PRO A 59 -22.44 -7.64 24.54
C PRO A 59 -21.12 -6.86 24.50
N PRO A 60 -20.35 -6.95 23.39
CA PRO A 60 -19.07 -6.26 23.31
C PRO A 60 -19.29 -4.76 23.56
N PRO A 61 -18.42 -4.12 24.35
CA PRO A 61 -18.55 -2.70 24.64
C PRO A 61 -18.62 -1.93 23.32
N GLU A 62 -19.44 -0.87 23.27
CA GLU A 62 -19.54 -0.01 22.10
C GLU A 62 -18.14 0.53 21.75
N SER A 63 -17.58 0.06 20.66
CA SER A 63 -16.27 0.54 20.18
C SER A 63 -16.44 1.86 19.47
N VAL A 64 -15.53 2.81 19.71
CA VAL A 64 -15.46 4.07 18.95
C VAL A 64 -15.24 3.83 17.46
N VAL A 65 -14.67 2.68 17.07
CA VAL A 65 -14.51 2.29 15.68
C VAL A 65 -15.82 1.74 15.14
N ARG A 66 -16.58 2.56 14.43
CA ARG A 66 -17.90 2.20 13.88
C ARG A 66 -17.85 1.56 12.49
N ASP A 67 -16.81 1.82 11.71
CA ASP A 67 -16.62 1.25 10.36
C ASP A 67 -16.18 -0.21 10.44
N ASP A 68 -16.94 -1.11 9.82
CA ASP A 68 -16.69 -2.55 9.88
C ASP A 68 -15.36 -2.95 9.24
N LEU A 69 -14.92 -2.27 8.19
CA LEU A 69 -13.66 -2.58 7.53
C LEU A 69 -12.49 -2.12 8.39
N LEU A 70 -12.56 -0.92 8.96
CA LEU A 70 -11.53 -0.42 9.88
C LEU A 70 -11.44 -1.29 11.14
N ARG A 71 -12.58 -1.74 11.69
CA ARG A 71 -12.63 -2.72 12.79
C ARG A 71 -11.87 -4.01 12.44
N LEU A 72 -12.07 -4.49 11.22
CA LEU A 72 -11.42 -5.70 10.74
C LEU A 72 -9.91 -5.49 10.54
N VAL A 73 -9.48 -4.32 10.02
CA VAL A 73 -8.05 -3.95 9.93
C VAL A 73 -7.42 -3.98 11.32
N PHE A 74 -8.02 -3.32 12.30
CA PHE A 74 -7.52 -3.34 13.69
C PHE A 74 -7.47 -4.74 14.29
N THR A 75 -8.45 -5.60 13.98
CA THR A 75 -8.46 -6.99 14.42
C THR A 75 -7.30 -7.79 13.83
N CYS A 76 -7.00 -7.60 12.54
CA CYS A 76 -5.86 -8.24 11.88
C CYS A 76 -4.51 -7.75 12.40
N CYS A 77 -4.43 -6.52 12.93
CA CYS A 77 -3.20 -5.91 13.44
C CYS A 77 -2.97 -6.23 14.93
N HIS A 78 -3.12 -7.49 15.32
CA HIS A 78 -2.92 -7.91 16.72
C HIS A 78 -1.42 -7.93 17.08
N PRO A 79 -0.99 -7.36 18.25
CA PRO A 79 0.43 -7.26 18.65
C PRO A 79 1.18 -8.59 18.73
N ALA A 80 0.49 -9.70 18.98
CA ALA A 80 1.11 -11.01 18.98
C ALA A 80 1.61 -11.45 17.59
N LEU A 81 1.18 -10.82 16.50
CA LEU A 81 1.66 -11.08 15.14
C LEU A 81 2.80 -10.10 14.80
N SER A 82 3.77 -10.53 13.97
CA SER A 82 4.76 -9.59 13.45
C SER A 82 4.11 -8.58 12.51
N ALA A 83 4.68 -7.38 12.40
CA ALA A 83 4.15 -6.30 11.56
C ALA A 83 3.88 -6.75 10.11
N GLU A 84 4.84 -7.49 9.50
CA GLU A 84 4.65 -8.01 8.14
C GLU A 84 3.52 -9.05 8.05
N THR A 85 3.28 -9.80 9.12
CA THR A 85 2.17 -10.77 9.18
C THR A 85 0.83 -10.07 9.33
N GLN A 86 0.77 -9.02 10.17
CA GLN A 86 -0.41 -8.16 10.32
C GLN A 86 -0.84 -7.58 8.98
N VAL A 87 0.11 -6.96 8.27
CA VAL A 87 -0.13 -6.36 6.96
C VAL A 87 -0.54 -7.41 5.93
N ALA A 88 0.19 -8.53 5.84
CA ALA A 88 -0.13 -9.60 4.90
C ALA A 88 -1.55 -10.17 5.11
N LEU A 89 -1.94 -10.37 6.38
CA LEU A 89 -3.28 -10.84 6.73
C LEU A 89 -4.35 -9.80 6.36
N SER A 90 -4.09 -8.54 6.67
CA SER A 90 -5.00 -7.43 6.37
C SER A 90 -5.21 -7.26 4.86
N LEU A 91 -4.15 -7.18 4.07
CA LEU A 91 -4.25 -7.07 2.61
C LEU A 91 -5.02 -8.26 1.99
N ARG A 92 -4.73 -9.48 2.46
CA ARG A 92 -5.41 -10.69 2.01
C ARG A 92 -6.90 -10.70 2.35
N THR A 93 -7.25 -10.27 3.56
CA THR A 93 -8.62 -10.40 4.11
C THR A 93 -9.51 -9.22 3.69
N LEU A 94 -8.95 -8.03 3.58
CA LEU A 94 -9.68 -6.77 3.42
C LEU A 94 -9.65 -6.25 2.00
N ALA A 95 -8.47 -6.22 1.39
CA ALA A 95 -8.31 -5.78 0.01
C ALA A 95 -8.64 -6.88 -1.01
N GLY A 96 -8.86 -8.12 -0.54
CA GLY A 96 -9.13 -9.26 -1.42
C GLY A 96 -7.95 -9.65 -2.31
N LEU A 97 -6.74 -9.13 -2.01
CA LEU A 97 -5.55 -9.43 -2.79
C LEU A 97 -5.25 -10.94 -2.77
N SER A 98 -4.83 -11.49 -3.89
CA SER A 98 -4.33 -12.86 -3.98
C SER A 98 -3.05 -13.03 -3.16
N THR A 99 -2.64 -14.27 -2.90
CA THR A 99 -1.34 -14.55 -2.24
C THR A 99 -0.18 -13.99 -3.06
N ALA A 100 -0.26 -14.07 -4.40
CA ALA A 100 0.73 -13.54 -5.31
C ALA A 100 0.80 -11.99 -5.25
N GLU A 101 -0.34 -11.30 -5.28
CA GLU A 101 -0.41 -9.84 -5.15
C GLU A 101 0.12 -9.38 -3.78
N THR A 102 -0.28 -10.06 -2.69
CA THR A 102 0.22 -9.75 -1.33
C THR A 102 1.73 -9.97 -1.22
N ALA A 103 2.26 -11.01 -1.85
CA ALA A 103 3.69 -11.31 -1.88
C ALA A 103 4.47 -10.20 -2.60
N ARG A 104 3.96 -9.74 -3.74
CA ARG A 104 4.54 -8.61 -4.49
C ARG A 104 4.51 -7.30 -3.72
N ALA A 105 3.35 -6.98 -3.11
CA ALA A 105 3.22 -5.77 -2.27
C ALA A 105 4.21 -5.74 -1.10
N LEU A 106 4.58 -6.90 -0.57
CA LEU A 106 5.53 -7.05 0.53
C LEU A 106 6.96 -7.45 0.08
N LEU A 107 7.22 -7.43 -1.23
CA LEU A 107 8.55 -7.72 -1.82
C LEU A 107 9.13 -9.07 -1.40
N VAL A 108 8.28 -10.10 -1.32
CA VAL A 108 8.70 -11.49 -1.01
C VAL A 108 8.19 -12.47 -2.06
N SER A 109 8.76 -13.68 -2.11
CA SER A 109 8.24 -14.72 -3.00
C SER A 109 6.87 -15.23 -2.56
N GLU A 110 6.05 -15.70 -3.51
CA GLU A 110 4.72 -16.26 -3.21
C GLU A 110 4.79 -17.45 -2.24
N GLN A 111 5.82 -18.28 -2.36
CA GLN A 111 6.03 -19.41 -1.43
C GLN A 111 6.29 -18.93 0.01
N VAL A 112 7.09 -17.88 0.18
CA VAL A 112 7.35 -17.27 1.49
C VAL A 112 6.05 -16.69 2.05
N MET A 113 5.28 -16.00 1.23
CA MET A 113 3.99 -15.42 1.62
C MET A 113 2.97 -16.50 2.03
N ALA A 114 2.82 -17.57 1.26
CA ALA A 114 1.93 -18.68 1.57
C ALA A 114 2.29 -19.32 2.93
N LYS A 115 3.60 -19.56 3.18
CA LYS A 115 4.08 -20.07 4.48
C LYS A 115 3.81 -19.08 5.62
N ARG A 116 3.99 -17.75 5.38
CA ARG A 116 3.72 -16.70 6.38
C ARG A 116 2.25 -16.67 6.76
N LEU A 117 1.33 -16.66 5.79
CA LEU A 117 -0.11 -16.70 6.04
C LEU A 117 -0.56 -17.98 6.76
N THR A 118 -0.01 -19.14 6.39
CA THR A 118 -0.29 -20.41 7.07
C THR A 118 0.15 -20.37 8.52
N ARG A 119 1.38 -19.89 8.80
CA ARG A 119 1.89 -19.75 10.19
C ARG A 119 1.08 -18.72 10.98
N ALA A 120 0.62 -17.63 10.35
CA ALA A 120 -0.25 -16.65 10.97
C ALA A 120 -1.55 -17.29 11.47
N LYS A 121 -2.24 -18.03 10.59
CA LYS A 121 -3.47 -18.76 10.95
C LYS A 121 -3.24 -19.75 12.08
N GLN A 122 -2.16 -20.53 12.03
CA GLN A 122 -1.80 -21.46 13.10
C GLN A 122 -1.50 -20.74 14.42
N LYS A 123 -0.80 -19.60 14.39
CA LYS A 123 -0.49 -18.81 15.59
C LYS A 123 -1.76 -18.22 16.20
N ILE A 124 -2.67 -17.69 15.38
CA ILE A 124 -3.98 -17.20 15.83
C ILE A 124 -4.76 -18.30 16.54
N ALA A 125 -4.83 -19.49 15.92
CA ALA A 125 -5.54 -20.63 16.50
C ALA A 125 -4.90 -21.13 17.82
N ARG A 126 -3.56 -21.29 17.85
CA ARG A 126 -2.84 -21.79 19.05
C ARG A 126 -2.83 -20.81 20.22
N ALA A 127 -2.69 -19.51 19.92
CA ALA A 127 -2.65 -18.48 20.94
C ALA A 127 -4.05 -18.03 21.38
N ALA A 128 -5.11 -18.68 20.85
CA ALA A 128 -6.50 -18.33 21.10
C ALA A 128 -6.75 -16.80 20.96
N ILE A 129 -6.09 -16.17 19.94
CA ILE A 129 -6.21 -14.74 19.71
C ILE A 129 -7.69 -14.46 19.38
N PRO A 130 -8.40 -13.71 20.24
CA PRO A 130 -9.82 -13.51 20.05
C PRO A 130 -10.05 -12.68 18.79
N TYR A 131 -10.91 -13.17 17.92
CA TYR A 131 -11.41 -12.43 16.77
C TYR A 131 -12.48 -11.44 17.24
N ARG A 132 -12.04 -10.42 17.98
CA ARG A 132 -12.88 -9.35 18.50
C ARG A 132 -12.38 -8.00 18.07
N VAL A 133 -13.28 -7.02 18.06
CA VAL A 133 -12.89 -5.62 17.92
C VAL A 133 -12.00 -5.25 19.12
N PRO A 134 -10.84 -4.62 18.89
CA PRO A 134 -9.99 -4.15 19.97
C PRO A 134 -10.73 -3.15 20.86
N LEU A 135 -10.37 -3.13 22.13
CA LEU A 135 -10.76 -2.05 23.02
C LEU A 135 -10.07 -0.74 22.59
N ASP A 136 -10.68 0.39 22.91
CA ASP A 136 -10.14 1.70 22.54
C ASP A 136 -8.70 1.92 23.07
N SER A 137 -8.40 1.39 24.25
CA SER A 137 -7.05 1.41 24.82
C SER A 137 -6.01 0.57 24.08
N GLU A 138 -6.44 -0.37 23.22
CA GLU A 138 -5.55 -1.22 22.40
C GLU A 138 -5.26 -0.63 21.02
N LEU A 139 -6.00 0.41 20.61
CA LEU A 139 -5.90 1.02 19.26
C LEU A 139 -4.51 1.61 18.98
N PRO A 140 -3.87 2.38 19.91
CA PRO A 140 -2.55 2.96 19.65
C PRO A 140 -1.47 1.91 19.36
N GLU A 141 -1.48 0.77 20.07
CA GLU A 141 -0.50 -0.32 19.87
C GLU A 141 -0.62 -0.96 18.48
N ARG A 142 -1.83 -0.95 17.90
CA ARG A 142 -2.12 -1.53 16.58
C ARG A 142 -1.96 -0.54 15.44
N LEU A 143 -1.89 0.77 15.73
CA LEU A 143 -1.92 1.85 14.74
C LEU A 143 -0.85 1.69 13.65
N ARG A 144 0.38 1.30 14.00
CA ARG A 144 1.47 1.12 13.02
C ARG A 144 1.12 0.08 11.96
N GLY A 145 0.54 -1.06 12.37
CA GLY A 145 0.11 -2.11 11.45
C GLY A 145 -1.06 -1.67 10.56
N VAL A 146 -1.99 -0.93 11.15
CA VAL A 146 -3.15 -0.35 10.43
C VAL A 146 -2.68 0.67 9.39
N ALA A 147 -1.82 1.61 9.79
CA ALA A 147 -1.26 2.62 8.88
C ALA A 147 -0.49 1.98 7.72
N ALA A 148 0.36 0.99 8.01
CA ALA A 148 1.08 0.24 6.98
C ALA A 148 0.13 -0.50 6.02
N THR A 149 -0.97 -1.06 6.52
CA THR A 149 -1.98 -1.72 5.69
C THR A 149 -2.66 -0.72 4.75
N VAL A 150 -3.09 0.43 5.26
CA VAL A 150 -3.75 1.49 4.46
C VAL A 150 -2.77 2.03 3.41
N TYR A 151 -1.52 2.27 3.78
CA TYR A 151 -0.47 2.72 2.87
C TYR A 151 -0.23 1.71 1.73
N LEU A 152 -0.10 0.43 2.03
CA LEU A 152 0.12 -0.60 1.00
C LEU A 152 -1.12 -0.87 0.15
N LEU A 153 -2.32 -0.72 0.71
CA LEU A 153 -3.56 -0.71 -0.07
C LEU A 153 -3.55 0.42 -1.11
N PHE A 154 -3.15 1.62 -0.68
CA PHE A 154 -2.99 2.76 -1.58
C PHE A 154 -1.93 2.48 -2.65
N ASN A 155 -0.77 1.96 -2.27
CA ASN A 155 0.32 1.66 -3.22
C ASN A 155 -0.12 0.64 -4.29
N GLU A 156 -0.89 -0.40 -3.93
CA GLU A 156 -1.44 -1.34 -4.90
C GLU A 156 -2.46 -0.65 -5.84
N GLY A 157 -3.19 0.34 -5.36
CA GLY A 157 -4.04 1.18 -6.19
C GLY A 157 -3.26 2.14 -7.09
N TRP A 158 -2.10 2.64 -6.61
CA TRP A 158 -1.26 3.65 -7.27
C TRP A 158 -0.32 3.09 -8.33
N ALA A 159 0.20 1.91 -8.11
CA ALA A 159 1.10 1.18 -9.00
C ALA A 159 0.83 -0.31 -8.87
N PRO A 160 -0.23 -0.81 -9.52
CA PRO A 160 -0.60 -2.21 -9.45
C PRO A 160 0.57 -3.12 -9.80
N ALA A 161 0.73 -4.19 -9.04
CA ALA A 161 1.77 -5.18 -9.30
C ALA A 161 1.43 -6.10 -10.48
N ASP A 162 0.14 -6.11 -10.92
CA ASP A 162 -0.39 -6.97 -11.99
C ASP A 162 -1.63 -6.34 -12.63
N GLY A 163 -2.01 -6.82 -13.81
CA GLY A 163 -3.20 -6.36 -14.53
C GLY A 163 -2.89 -5.40 -15.67
N ASP A 164 -3.94 -4.88 -16.25
CA ASP A 164 -3.90 -4.07 -17.48
C ASP A 164 -4.07 -2.56 -17.22
N ASP A 165 -4.32 -2.18 -15.98
CA ASP A 165 -4.58 -0.80 -15.60
C ASP A 165 -3.33 -0.13 -15.01
N VAL A 166 -3.14 1.16 -15.29
CA VAL A 166 -2.10 2.00 -14.65
C VAL A 166 -2.41 2.24 -13.19
N LEU A 167 -3.69 2.36 -12.85
CA LEU A 167 -4.21 2.66 -11.52
C LEU A 167 -5.40 1.74 -11.21
N ARG A 168 -5.62 1.44 -9.92
CA ARG A 168 -6.86 0.82 -9.43
C ARG A 168 -7.64 1.84 -8.57
N PRO A 169 -8.50 2.68 -9.17
CA PRO A 169 -9.16 3.79 -8.47
C PRO A 169 -9.94 3.37 -7.22
N ALA A 170 -10.61 2.23 -7.27
CA ALA A 170 -11.37 1.72 -6.11
C ALA A 170 -10.49 1.47 -4.87
N LEU A 171 -9.24 0.99 -5.06
CA LEU A 171 -8.32 0.80 -3.95
C LEU A 171 -7.78 2.12 -3.41
N LEU A 172 -7.53 3.11 -4.29
CA LEU A 172 -7.12 4.46 -3.88
C LEU A 172 -8.20 5.15 -3.05
N GLU A 173 -9.44 5.10 -3.50
CA GLU A 173 -10.60 5.68 -2.82
C GLU A 173 -10.83 5.03 -1.47
N GLU A 174 -10.73 3.71 -1.40
CA GLU A 174 -10.90 2.97 -0.15
C GLU A 174 -9.77 3.27 0.84
N ALA A 175 -8.51 3.34 0.39
CA ALA A 175 -7.39 3.71 1.25
C ALA A 175 -7.54 5.14 1.81
N LEU A 176 -7.95 6.09 0.98
CA LEU A 176 -8.23 7.47 1.41
C LEU A 176 -9.40 7.52 2.40
N ARG A 177 -10.47 6.77 2.15
CA ARG A 177 -11.61 6.68 3.07
C ARG A 177 -11.19 6.15 4.43
N LEU A 178 -10.40 5.07 4.47
CA LEU A 178 -9.87 4.50 5.71
C LEU A 178 -8.93 5.47 6.44
N ALA A 179 -8.04 6.17 5.70
CA ALA A 179 -7.16 7.18 6.30
C ALA A 179 -7.95 8.34 6.91
N ARG A 180 -9.04 8.80 6.29
CA ARG A 180 -9.93 9.83 6.83
C ARG A 180 -10.66 9.35 8.08
N LEU A 181 -11.11 8.11 8.12
CA LEU A 181 -11.72 7.51 9.31
C LEU A 181 -10.72 7.39 10.46
N LEU A 182 -9.46 7.01 10.16
CA LEU A 182 -8.40 7.00 11.16
C LEU A 182 -8.16 8.41 11.70
N HIS A 183 -8.14 9.42 10.83
CA HIS A 183 -7.96 10.81 11.26
C HIS A 183 -9.14 11.30 12.13
N ALA A 184 -10.36 10.95 11.79
CA ALA A 184 -11.53 11.27 12.62
C ALA A 184 -11.46 10.57 14.00
N LEU A 185 -10.88 9.37 14.07
CA LEU A 185 -10.71 8.60 15.30
C LEU A 185 -9.54 9.08 16.16
N MET A 186 -8.42 9.44 15.53
CA MET A 186 -7.17 9.83 16.17
C MET A 186 -6.61 11.09 15.50
N PRO A 187 -7.27 12.27 15.68
CA PRO A 187 -6.92 13.49 14.94
C PRO A 187 -5.54 14.06 15.32
N ASP A 188 -5.05 13.69 16.48
CA ASP A 188 -3.81 14.23 17.06
C ASP A 188 -2.59 13.33 16.81
N GLU A 189 -2.77 12.15 16.22
CA GLU A 189 -1.70 11.18 16.02
C GLU A 189 -0.84 11.52 14.78
N PRO A 190 0.47 11.79 14.95
CA PRO A 190 1.36 12.15 13.85
C PRO A 190 1.40 11.14 12.72
N THR A 191 1.38 9.85 13.04
CA THR A 191 1.32 8.75 12.05
C THR A 191 0.09 8.86 11.15
N VAL A 192 -1.05 9.22 11.72
CA VAL A 192 -2.32 9.36 10.98
C VAL A 192 -2.33 10.63 10.15
N LEU A 193 -1.87 11.75 10.73
CA LEU A 193 -1.71 13.02 10.02
C LEU A 193 -0.79 12.86 8.80
N GLY A 194 0.39 12.27 9.02
CA GLY A 194 1.38 12.02 7.97
C GLY A 194 0.86 11.08 6.89
N LEU A 195 0.20 9.98 7.27
CA LEU A 195 -0.39 9.03 6.34
C LEU A 195 -1.45 9.70 5.45
N LEU A 196 -2.43 10.38 6.04
CA LEU A 196 -3.49 11.04 5.26
C LEU A 196 -2.91 12.14 4.38
N ALA A 197 -1.98 12.95 4.88
CA ALA A 197 -1.28 13.96 4.10
C ALA A 197 -0.56 13.35 2.89
N LEU A 198 0.20 12.27 3.09
CA LEU A 198 0.92 11.55 2.04
C LEU A 198 -0.04 11.03 0.96
N LEU A 199 -1.12 10.36 1.36
CA LEU A 199 -2.08 9.80 0.41
C LEU A 199 -2.79 10.90 -0.39
N LEU A 200 -3.15 12.01 0.23
CA LEU A 200 -3.78 13.16 -0.44
C LEU A 200 -2.83 13.81 -1.45
N LEU A 201 -1.56 14.04 -1.07
CA LEU A 201 -0.55 14.64 -1.95
C LEU A 201 -0.22 13.75 -3.14
N LEU A 202 -0.15 12.43 -2.95
CA LEU A 202 0.00 11.49 -4.05
C LEU A 202 -1.24 11.48 -4.94
N ASP A 203 -2.42 11.39 -4.34
CA ASP A 203 -3.69 11.32 -5.07
C ASP A 203 -4.04 12.62 -5.81
N ALA A 204 -3.54 13.75 -5.35
CA ALA A 204 -3.67 15.01 -6.05
C ALA A 204 -3.13 14.96 -7.49
N ARG A 205 -2.17 14.07 -7.78
CA ARG A 205 -1.57 13.87 -9.10
C ARG A 205 -2.21 12.73 -9.89
N ARG A 206 -3.27 12.09 -9.39
CA ARG A 206 -3.89 10.89 -9.97
C ARG A 206 -4.19 11.06 -11.46
N GLN A 207 -4.82 12.19 -11.85
CA GLN A 207 -5.24 12.41 -13.22
C GLN A 207 -4.06 12.59 -14.20
N ALA A 208 -2.92 13.07 -13.73
CA ALA A 208 -1.72 13.24 -14.52
C ALA A 208 -0.86 11.96 -14.64
N ARG A 209 -1.26 10.86 -14.00
CA ARG A 209 -0.49 9.61 -13.97
C ARG A 209 -0.62 8.76 -15.21
N THR A 210 -1.67 8.95 -15.99
CA THR A 210 -1.94 8.15 -17.19
C THR A 210 -1.97 9.06 -18.40
N GLY A 211 -1.16 8.76 -19.38
CA GLY A 211 -1.13 9.48 -20.65
C GLY A 211 -2.31 9.16 -21.56
N ALA A 212 -2.50 9.92 -22.63
CA ALA A 212 -3.52 9.67 -23.63
C ALA A 212 -3.32 8.31 -24.35
N ASP A 213 -2.10 7.78 -24.32
CA ASP A 213 -1.72 6.47 -24.85
C ASP A 213 -2.01 5.30 -23.85
N GLY A 214 -2.59 5.60 -22.70
CA GLY A 214 -2.87 4.61 -21.66
C GLY A 214 -1.63 4.15 -20.89
N LEU A 215 -0.47 4.78 -21.05
CA LEU A 215 0.77 4.41 -20.35
C LEU A 215 1.01 5.31 -19.13
N PRO A 216 1.80 4.83 -18.14
CA PRO A 216 2.21 5.64 -17.02
C PRO A 216 3.03 6.85 -17.46
N VAL A 217 2.70 8.04 -16.96
CA VAL A 217 3.46 9.26 -17.15
C VAL A 217 4.43 9.45 -16.00
N LEU A 218 5.71 9.70 -16.31
CA LEU A 218 6.73 9.97 -15.30
C LEU A 218 6.47 11.31 -14.62
N LEU A 219 6.96 11.46 -13.41
CA LEU A 219 6.75 12.65 -12.58
C LEU A 219 7.18 13.94 -13.30
N ALA A 220 8.31 13.93 -13.99
CA ALA A 220 8.82 15.09 -14.73
C ALA A 220 7.92 15.51 -15.91
N ASP A 221 7.17 14.56 -16.48
CA ASP A 221 6.35 14.73 -17.67
C ASP A 221 4.85 14.95 -17.34
N GLN A 222 4.48 14.92 -16.04
CA GLN A 222 3.09 15.07 -15.60
C GLN A 222 2.59 16.50 -15.81
N ASP A 223 1.42 16.62 -16.46
CA ASP A 223 0.74 17.90 -16.59
C ASP A 223 0.18 18.37 -15.24
N ARG A 224 0.78 19.41 -14.69
CA ARG A 224 0.40 19.99 -13.39
C ARG A 224 -0.96 20.70 -13.41
N ALA A 225 -1.49 21.04 -14.58
CA ALA A 225 -2.84 21.58 -14.70
C ALA A 225 -3.91 20.56 -14.28
N LEU A 226 -3.59 19.27 -14.36
CA LEU A 226 -4.46 18.15 -13.96
C LEU A 226 -4.38 17.83 -12.45
N PHE A 227 -3.53 18.53 -11.69
CA PHE A 227 -3.39 18.27 -10.25
C PHE A 227 -4.60 18.81 -9.47
N ASP A 228 -5.14 17.99 -8.58
CA ASP A 228 -6.21 18.37 -7.66
C ASP A 228 -5.67 19.28 -6.54
N ARG A 229 -5.90 20.59 -6.73
CA ARG A 229 -5.42 21.61 -5.79
C ARG A 229 -6.08 21.51 -4.41
N SER A 230 -7.33 21.04 -4.35
CA SER A 230 -8.03 20.88 -3.06
C SER A 230 -7.38 19.82 -2.19
N LYS A 231 -7.09 18.64 -2.78
CA LYS A 231 -6.36 17.57 -2.08
C LYS A 231 -4.94 17.98 -1.71
N ALA A 232 -4.26 18.69 -2.60
CA ALA A 232 -2.93 19.21 -2.32
C ALA A 232 -2.94 20.14 -1.11
N GLN A 233 -3.88 21.09 -1.06
CA GLN A 233 -4.02 22.03 0.04
C GLN A 233 -4.38 21.34 1.36
N GLU A 234 -5.31 20.39 1.35
CA GLU A 234 -5.65 19.58 2.52
C GLU A 234 -4.43 18.81 3.03
N GLY A 235 -3.70 18.14 2.12
CA GLY A 235 -2.48 17.40 2.46
C GLY A 235 -1.41 18.29 3.11
N VAL A 236 -1.23 19.52 2.63
CA VAL A 236 -0.26 20.48 3.19
C VAL A 236 -0.64 20.93 4.61
N VAL A 237 -1.92 21.18 4.85
CA VAL A 237 -2.40 21.55 6.18
C VAL A 237 -2.11 20.42 7.18
N LEU A 238 -2.44 19.18 6.83
CA LEU A 238 -2.17 18.01 7.67
C LEU A 238 -0.67 17.76 7.87
N LEU A 239 0.14 17.94 6.81
CA LEU A 239 1.60 17.87 6.91
C LEU A 239 2.15 18.87 7.91
N GLY A 240 1.71 20.15 7.82
CA GLY A 240 2.11 21.20 8.75
C GLY A 240 1.74 20.86 10.20
N GLU A 241 0.57 20.26 10.42
CA GLU A 241 0.15 19.79 11.74
C GLU A 241 1.05 18.65 12.24
N GLY A 242 1.31 17.64 11.40
CA GLY A 242 2.19 16.52 11.75
C GLY A 242 3.60 16.96 12.13
N LEU A 243 4.19 17.92 11.40
CA LEU A 243 5.51 18.47 11.69
C LEU A 243 5.52 19.23 13.04
N ARG A 244 4.47 20.01 13.35
CA ARG A 244 4.37 20.72 14.64
C ARG A 244 4.30 19.78 15.83
N ARG A 245 3.71 18.59 15.66
CA ARG A 245 3.54 17.61 16.74
C ARG A 245 4.77 16.75 16.99
N THR A 246 5.71 16.72 16.05
CA THR A 246 6.94 15.90 16.14
C THR A 246 8.18 16.71 15.78
N PRO A 247 8.48 17.83 16.49
CA PRO A 247 9.55 18.75 16.11
C PRO A 247 10.94 18.09 16.15
N ASP A 248 11.19 17.24 17.14
CA ASP A 248 12.51 16.64 17.35
C ASP A 248 12.75 15.40 16.50
N ARG A 249 11.72 14.60 16.28
CA ARG A 249 11.79 13.35 15.49
C ARG A 249 10.48 13.12 14.74
N PRO A 250 10.37 13.59 13.51
CA PRO A 250 9.15 13.47 12.72
C PRO A 250 8.81 12.00 12.44
N ASP A 251 7.50 11.73 12.38
CA ASP A 251 7.00 10.41 11.96
C ASP A 251 7.39 10.13 10.50
N PRO A 252 7.77 8.89 10.14
CA PRO A 252 8.14 8.54 8.77
C PRO A 252 7.11 8.91 7.70
N TYR A 253 5.81 8.81 7.99
CA TYR A 253 4.77 9.21 7.03
C TYR A 253 4.70 10.73 6.86
N VAL A 254 4.95 11.50 7.93
CA VAL A 254 5.06 12.95 7.86
C VAL A 254 6.21 13.37 6.94
N VAL A 255 7.37 12.72 7.07
CA VAL A 255 8.53 13.00 6.21
C VAL A 255 8.28 12.60 4.76
N GLN A 256 7.66 11.44 4.52
CA GLN A 256 7.27 11.02 3.17
C GLN A 256 6.24 11.97 2.55
N ALA A 257 5.31 12.50 3.35
CA ALA A 257 4.38 13.53 2.90
C ALA A 257 5.11 14.83 2.52
N ALA A 258 6.15 15.23 3.26
CA ALA A 258 6.97 16.39 2.91
C ALA A 258 7.70 16.21 1.57
N VAL A 259 8.26 15.03 1.30
CA VAL A 259 8.82 14.68 -0.02
C VAL A 259 7.75 14.78 -1.11
N ALA A 260 6.55 14.22 -0.87
CA ALA A 260 5.46 14.28 -1.85
C ALA A 260 5.00 15.72 -2.11
N ALA A 261 4.98 16.58 -1.08
CA ALA A 261 4.63 18.00 -1.19
C ALA A 261 5.59 18.77 -2.12
N CYS A 262 6.90 18.48 -2.09
CA CYS A 262 7.88 19.10 -3.00
C CYS A 262 7.55 18.87 -4.47
N HIS A 263 6.86 17.77 -4.79
CA HIS A 263 6.48 17.44 -6.16
C HIS A 263 5.14 18.05 -6.61
N VAL A 264 4.36 18.59 -5.68
CA VAL A 264 2.99 19.09 -5.95
C VAL A 264 2.91 20.60 -5.86
N LEU A 265 3.63 21.22 -4.92
CA LEU A 265 3.42 22.61 -4.54
C LEU A 265 4.14 23.62 -5.46
N THR A 266 5.27 23.24 -6.01
CA THR A 266 6.12 24.13 -6.82
C THR A 266 6.00 23.81 -8.30
N PRO A 267 6.09 24.79 -9.22
CA PRO A 267 6.05 24.54 -10.67
C PRO A 267 7.15 23.56 -11.15
N THR A 268 8.29 23.61 -10.51
CA THR A 268 9.43 22.70 -10.71
C THR A 268 9.81 22.09 -9.36
N THR A 269 10.20 20.83 -9.37
CA THR A 269 10.66 20.16 -8.13
C THR A 269 11.98 20.75 -7.69
N ASP A 270 12.04 21.20 -6.44
CA ASP A 270 13.30 21.60 -5.78
C ASP A 270 13.99 20.35 -5.22
N TRP A 271 15.02 19.88 -5.94
CA TRP A 271 15.72 18.65 -5.60
C TRP A 271 16.64 18.79 -4.39
N ASP A 272 17.07 20.03 -4.03
CA ASP A 272 17.82 20.26 -2.80
C ASP A 272 16.95 20.02 -1.59
N VAL A 273 15.73 20.54 -1.61
CA VAL A 273 14.72 20.31 -0.56
C VAL A 273 14.33 18.84 -0.49
N VAL A 274 14.11 18.17 -1.63
CA VAL A 274 13.81 16.73 -1.68
C VAL A 274 14.93 15.90 -1.05
N CYS A 275 16.18 16.16 -1.43
CA CYS A 275 17.33 15.46 -0.84
C CYS A 275 17.43 15.70 0.67
N SER A 276 17.19 16.92 1.13
CA SER A 276 17.21 17.24 2.56
C SER A 276 16.14 16.43 3.32
N TRP A 277 14.93 16.29 2.77
CA TRP A 277 13.90 15.44 3.37
C TRP A 277 14.28 13.96 3.36
N TYR A 278 15.00 13.47 2.35
CA TYR A 278 15.50 12.09 2.35
C TYR A 278 16.57 11.86 3.45
N GLU A 279 17.41 12.84 3.78
CA GLU A 279 18.34 12.73 4.92
C GLU A 279 17.54 12.60 6.23
N VAL A 280 16.49 13.41 6.41
CA VAL A 280 15.59 13.28 7.57
C VAL A 280 14.91 11.92 7.57
N LEU A 281 14.40 11.45 6.41
CA LEU A 281 13.74 10.16 6.32
C LEU A 281 14.67 9.00 6.70
N LEU A 282 15.93 9.03 6.24
CA LEU A 282 16.94 8.03 6.61
C LEU A 282 17.22 8.02 8.11
N SER A 283 17.17 9.17 8.78
CA SER A 283 17.39 9.24 10.23
C SER A 283 16.27 8.59 11.05
N VAL A 284 15.05 8.50 10.51
CA VAL A 284 13.86 7.94 11.19
C VAL A 284 13.46 6.57 10.64
N GLN A 285 13.73 6.30 9.38
CA GLN A 285 13.35 5.06 8.68
C GLN A 285 14.43 4.69 7.63
N ASP A 286 15.52 4.09 8.05
CA ASP A 286 16.58 3.65 7.16
C ASP A 286 16.24 2.28 6.54
N THR A 287 15.78 2.29 5.30
CA THR A 287 15.45 1.09 4.54
C THR A 287 16.10 1.11 3.15
N PRO A 288 16.34 -0.06 2.52
CA PRO A 288 16.86 -0.10 1.15
C PRO A 288 15.99 0.67 0.14
N ALA A 289 14.67 0.68 0.32
CA ALA A 289 13.74 1.42 -0.53
C ALA A 289 13.94 2.94 -0.41
N VAL A 290 14.14 3.46 0.81
CA VAL A 290 14.43 4.89 1.04
C VAL A 290 15.79 5.26 0.47
N ARG A 291 16.83 4.43 0.64
CA ARG A 291 18.15 4.65 0.06
C ARG A 291 18.10 4.65 -1.47
N LEU A 292 17.32 3.76 -2.09
CA LEU A 292 17.09 3.74 -3.53
C LEU A 292 16.44 5.03 -4.01
N ALA A 293 15.36 5.45 -3.37
CA ALA A 293 14.66 6.68 -3.73
C ALA A 293 15.55 7.92 -3.58
N ARG A 294 16.35 7.99 -2.51
CA ARG A 294 17.35 9.03 -2.32
C ARG A 294 18.40 9.04 -3.44
N ALA A 295 18.88 7.85 -3.87
CA ALA A 295 19.86 7.77 -4.96
C ALA A 295 19.31 8.36 -6.27
N VAL A 296 18.02 8.13 -6.56
CA VAL A 296 17.35 8.77 -7.70
C VAL A 296 17.30 10.29 -7.51
N ALA A 297 16.91 10.78 -6.33
CA ALA A 297 16.86 12.22 -6.03
C ALA A 297 18.23 12.89 -6.17
N LEU A 298 19.31 12.24 -5.71
CA LEU A 298 20.70 12.70 -5.94
C LEU A 298 21.04 12.76 -7.44
N GLY A 299 20.54 11.81 -8.22
CA GLY A 299 20.71 11.79 -9.68
C GLY A 299 20.00 12.95 -10.38
N GLU A 300 18.90 13.43 -9.83
CA GLU A 300 18.19 14.62 -10.32
C GLU A 300 18.89 15.92 -9.90
N ARG A 301 19.41 15.99 -8.67
CA ARG A 301 20.09 17.17 -8.14
C ARG A 301 21.50 17.34 -8.68
N ASP A 302 22.34 16.31 -8.56
CA ASP A 302 23.78 16.38 -8.78
C ASP A 302 24.23 15.73 -10.12
N GLY A 303 23.28 15.23 -10.89
CA GLY A 303 23.51 14.54 -12.14
C GLY A 303 23.52 13.02 -12.06
N ALA A 304 23.16 12.38 -13.16
CA ALA A 304 22.89 10.94 -13.25
C ALA A 304 24.07 10.06 -12.79
N ALA A 305 25.32 10.51 -12.98
CA ALA A 305 26.51 9.78 -12.55
C ALA A 305 26.62 9.70 -11.01
N VAL A 306 26.18 10.73 -10.29
CA VAL A 306 26.14 10.73 -8.81
C VAL A 306 25.04 9.78 -8.35
N GLY A 307 23.85 9.88 -8.95
CA GLY A 307 22.72 9.00 -8.65
C GLY A 307 23.05 7.53 -8.88
N LEU A 308 23.74 7.21 -9.99
CA LEU A 308 24.13 5.83 -10.32
C LEU A 308 25.08 5.25 -9.29
N ARG A 309 26.12 5.99 -8.89
CA ARG A 309 27.04 5.55 -7.83
C ARG A 309 26.33 5.36 -6.49
N ALA A 310 25.43 6.28 -6.15
CA ALA A 310 24.62 6.16 -4.94
C ALA A 310 23.71 4.92 -4.97
N LEU A 311 23.10 4.62 -6.13
CA LEU A 311 22.24 3.46 -6.33
C LEU A 311 23.03 2.15 -6.22
N GLU A 312 24.23 2.09 -6.81
CA GLU A 312 25.12 0.92 -6.79
C GLU A 312 25.66 0.61 -5.39
N ALA A 313 25.71 1.60 -4.51
CA ALA A 313 26.10 1.45 -3.11
C ALA A 313 24.95 0.98 -2.18
N VAL A 314 23.72 0.87 -2.68
CA VAL A 314 22.59 0.43 -1.84
C VAL A 314 22.57 -1.09 -1.73
N GLU A 315 22.83 -1.58 -0.52
CA GLU A 315 22.74 -3.01 -0.20
C GLU A 315 21.31 -3.41 0.22
N GLY A 316 20.98 -4.69 0.03
CA GLY A 316 19.72 -5.27 0.51
C GLY A 316 18.47 -4.84 -0.26
N VAL A 317 18.59 -4.16 -1.41
CA VAL A 317 17.45 -3.89 -2.28
C VAL A 317 16.98 -5.20 -2.92
N PRO A 318 15.72 -5.60 -2.77
CA PRO A 318 15.21 -6.76 -3.47
C PRO A 318 15.31 -6.60 -4.98
N ASP A 319 15.60 -7.69 -5.67
CA ASP A 319 15.54 -7.73 -7.13
C ASP A 319 14.13 -7.32 -7.60
N SER A 320 14.04 -6.19 -8.27
CA SER A 320 12.75 -5.57 -8.58
C SER A 320 12.78 -4.75 -9.85
N PRO A 321 11.64 -4.64 -10.57
CA PRO A 321 11.56 -3.78 -11.75
C PRO A 321 11.90 -2.31 -11.47
N VAL A 322 11.62 -1.84 -10.26
CA VAL A 322 11.90 -0.45 -9.84
C VAL A 322 13.42 -0.21 -9.75
N LEU A 323 14.15 -1.14 -9.14
CA LEU A 323 15.62 -1.06 -9.06
C LEU A 323 16.27 -1.02 -10.45
N HIS A 324 15.90 -1.99 -11.30
CA HIS A 324 16.47 -2.08 -12.64
C HIS A 324 16.03 -0.93 -13.54
N GLY A 325 14.77 -0.49 -13.43
CA GLY A 325 14.28 0.68 -14.17
C GLY A 325 15.02 1.97 -13.79
N ALA A 326 15.20 2.24 -12.50
CA ALA A 326 15.96 3.39 -12.02
C ALA A 326 17.42 3.34 -12.49
N ARG A 327 18.05 2.16 -12.40
CA ARG A 327 19.42 1.97 -12.92
C ARG A 327 19.52 2.24 -14.41
N ALA A 328 18.58 1.71 -15.20
CA ALA A 328 18.56 1.91 -16.65
C ALA A 328 18.45 3.39 -17.03
N GLU A 329 17.55 4.13 -16.37
CA GLU A 329 17.40 5.57 -16.59
C GLU A 329 18.68 6.37 -16.31
N LEU A 330 19.32 6.09 -15.19
CA LEU A 330 20.60 6.73 -14.83
C LEU A 330 21.71 6.37 -15.81
N LEU A 331 21.74 5.11 -16.30
CA LEU A 331 22.70 4.67 -17.32
C LEU A 331 22.48 5.35 -18.68
N VAL A 332 21.22 5.52 -19.11
CA VAL A 332 20.91 6.28 -20.34
C VAL A 332 21.43 7.71 -20.22
N ARG A 333 21.13 8.38 -19.11
CA ARG A 333 21.54 9.79 -18.87
C ARG A 333 23.05 9.96 -18.69
N THR A 334 23.79 8.89 -18.38
CA THR A 334 25.26 8.91 -18.31
C THR A 334 25.93 8.48 -19.63
N GLY A 335 25.18 8.28 -20.71
CA GLY A 335 25.71 7.89 -22.01
C GLY A 335 26.23 6.44 -22.07
N ARG A 336 25.66 5.56 -21.23
CA ARG A 336 26.00 4.12 -21.15
C ARG A 336 24.84 3.24 -21.69
N PRO A 337 24.40 3.41 -22.96
CA PRO A 337 23.17 2.79 -23.45
C PRO A 337 23.24 1.27 -23.50
N ARG A 338 24.41 0.66 -23.73
CA ARG A 338 24.54 -0.83 -23.73
C ARG A 338 24.22 -1.43 -22.35
N GLU A 339 24.69 -0.78 -21.30
CA GLU A 339 24.41 -1.21 -19.92
C GLU A 339 22.97 -0.91 -19.52
N ALA A 340 22.40 0.20 -20.01
CA ALA A 340 21.00 0.51 -19.83
C ALA A 340 20.09 -0.57 -20.45
N LEU A 341 20.42 -1.07 -21.66
CA LEU A 341 19.69 -2.18 -22.28
C LEU A 341 19.66 -3.42 -21.39
N ALA A 342 20.83 -3.82 -20.85
CA ALA A 342 20.89 -4.97 -19.94
C ALA A 342 20.05 -4.76 -18.66
N ALA A 343 19.99 -3.53 -18.14
CA ALA A 343 19.16 -3.21 -16.98
C ALA A 343 17.65 -3.22 -17.33
N TYR A 344 17.24 -2.68 -18.48
CA TYR A 344 15.85 -2.80 -18.93
C TYR A 344 15.43 -4.26 -19.13
N GLU A 345 16.29 -5.10 -19.73
CA GLU A 345 16.03 -6.52 -19.89
C GLU A 345 15.88 -7.23 -18.54
N ALA A 346 16.70 -6.86 -17.55
CA ALA A 346 16.58 -7.39 -16.20
C ALA A 346 15.20 -7.03 -15.59
N ALA A 347 14.79 -5.76 -15.72
CA ALA A 347 13.45 -5.33 -15.27
C ALA A 347 12.33 -6.11 -15.97
N LEU A 348 12.42 -6.31 -17.28
CA LEU A 348 11.40 -6.97 -18.09
C LEU A 348 11.28 -8.48 -17.85
N ARG A 349 12.30 -9.14 -17.27
CA ARG A 349 12.21 -10.55 -16.83
C ARG A 349 11.38 -10.74 -15.56
N LEU A 350 11.18 -9.67 -14.80
CA LEU A 350 10.42 -9.71 -13.55
C LEU A 350 8.91 -9.52 -13.80
N PRO A 351 8.06 -9.94 -12.86
CA PRO A 351 6.62 -9.67 -12.93
C PRO A 351 6.34 -8.16 -12.96
N LEU A 352 5.48 -7.74 -13.90
CA LEU A 352 5.09 -6.35 -14.14
C LEU A 352 3.66 -6.31 -14.64
N ALA A 353 2.90 -5.31 -14.24
CA ALA A 353 1.64 -4.97 -14.88
C ALA A 353 1.87 -4.54 -16.34
N ALA A 354 0.88 -4.80 -17.21
CA ALA A 354 1.02 -4.57 -18.65
C ALA A 354 1.43 -3.12 -19.01
N PRO A 355 0.87 -2.05 -18.39
CA PRO A 355 1.27 -0.69 -18.71
C PRO A 355 2.71 -0.36 -18.33
N GLN A 356 3.20 -0.85 -17.17
CA GLN A 356 4.59 -0.66 -16.78
C GLN A 356 5.54 -1.41 -17.72
N ARG A 357 5.18 -2.63 -18.11
CA ARG A 357 5.92 -3.41 -19.11
C ARG A 357 6.03 -2.65 -20.43
N ALA A 358 4.92 -2.12 -20.93
CA ALA A 358 4.87 -1.36 -22.19
C ALA A 358 5.75 -0.10 -22.12
N LEU A 359 5.73 0.62 -21.00
CA LEU A 359 6.60 1.78 -20.77
C LEU A 359 8.08 1.38 -20.80
N LEU A 360 8.47 0.29 -20.12
CA LEU A 360 9.87 -0.17 -20.10
C LEU A 360 10.33 -0.66 -21.48
N VAL A 361 9.47 -1.34 -22.26
CA VAL A 361 9.77 -1.75 -23.65
C VAL A 361 10.03 -0.50 -24.51
N ARG A 362 9.16 0.50 -24.47
CA ARG A 362 9.34 1.74 -25.22
C ARG A 362 10.66 2.43 -24.89
N ARG A 363 11.06 2.46 -23.62
CA ARG A 363 12.32 3.08 -23.17
C ARG A 363 13.55 2.28 -23.55
N ARG A 364 13.47 0.96 -23.45
CA ARG A 364 14.52 0.06 -23.97
C ARG A 364 14.76 0.30 -25.45
N ASP A 365 13.68 0.32 -26.24
CA ASP A 365 13.76 0.50 -27.70
C ASP A 365 14.36 1.87 -28.08
N ALA A 366 14.02 2.91 -27.32
CA ALA A 366 14.65 4.23 -27.48
C ALA A 366 16.16 4.21 -27.14
N ALA A 367 16.57 3.52 -26.09
CA ALA A 367 17.98 3.36 -25.73
C ALA A 367 18.74 2.52 -26.78
N GLU A 368 18.11 1.50 -27.35
CA GLU A 368 18.69 0.70 -28.44
C GLU A 368 18.91 1.55 -29.70
N ALA A 369 17.93 2.37 -30.08
CA ALA A 369 18.04 3.26 -31.21
C ALA A 369 19.19 4.28 -31.03
N ALA A 370 19.42 4.75 -29.80
CA ALA A 370 20.54 5.63 -29.46
C ALA A 370 21.91 4.93 -29.55
N THR A 371 21.97 3.61 -29.39
CA THR A 371 23.23 2.82 -29.51
C THR A 371 23.68 2.61 -30.95
N ARG A 372 22.73 2.72 -31.90
CA ARG A 372 22.99 2.52 -33.35
C ARG A 372 23.45 3.79 -34.07
N ARG A 373 23.37 4.96 -33.42
CA ARG A 373 23.82 6.25 -33.90
C ARG A 373 25.23 6.55 -33.43
#